data_b1564761d17617614e708b3b71fb94e0
#
_entry.id   b1564761d17617614e708b3b71fb94e0
#
_cell.length_a   1.000
_cell.length_b   1.000
_cell.length_c   1.000
_cell.angle_alpha   90.00
_cell.angle_beta   90.00
_cell.angle_gamma   90.00
#
_symmetry.space_group_name_H-M   'P 1'
#
loop_
_entity.id
_entity.type
_entity.pdbx_description
1 polymer ?
#
loop_
_entity_poly.entity_id
_entity_poly.type
_entity_poly.pdbx_seq_one_letter_code
_entity_poly.pdbx_strand_id
1 'polypeptide(L)'
;DVYKRQPYDNLTMLVLMNADGRLDKEIVASISEGLKGDSSDGTDYSRLKEIFRKPSLQMISFTITEKGYALKNLDGAYFPVVAQDIQNGPGQPRHAMSVVAALLYERFKAGALPLAVVSMDNCSHNGEKLQSSVLAVAKEWQKAGLVEAEFVAYLEDETKVAFPWSMIDKITPRPAGQVQAALEESGLTDMAPIITSRNTYI
;
A
#
# COMPACT_ATOMS: atom_id res chain seq x y z
N ASP A 1 -8.83 -5.82 -2.46
CA ASP A 1 -9.67 -6.57 -3.38
C ASP A 1 -9.02 -7.04 -4.65
N VAL A 2 -7.75 -7.24 -4.56
CA VAL A 2 -6.90 -7.76 -5.60
C VAL A 2 -7.38 -9.15 -6.04
N TYR A 3 -7.91 -9.97 -5.13
CA TYR A 3 -8.45 -11.29 -5.44
C TYR A 3 -9.63 -11.29 -6.40
N LYS A 4 -10.43 -10.24 -6.40
CA LYS A 4 -11.57 -10.12 -7.30
C LYS A 4 -11.16 -9.79 -8.73
N ARG A 5 -9.92 -9.32 -8.92
CA ARG A 5 -9.35 -9.04 -10.24
C ARG A 5 -8.62 -10.23 -10.85
N GLN A 6 -8.16 -11.18 -10.05
CA GLN A 6 -7.43 -12.36 -10.52
C GLN A 6 -8.17 -13.16 -11.61
N PRO A 7 -9.52 -13.39 -11.54
CA PRO A 7 -10.25 -14.06 -12.60
C PRO A 7 -10.22 -13.34 -13.95
N TYR A 8 -9.85 -12.06 -13.96
CA TYR A 8 -9.76 -11.20 -15.15
C TYR A 8 -8.31 -10.83 -15.48
N ASP A 9 -7.35 -11.70 -15.15
CA ASP A 9 -5.90 -11.46 -15.37
C ASP A 9 -5.40 -10.13 -14.79
N ASN A 10 -6.03 -9.65 -13.71
CA ASN A 10 -5.81 -8.34 -13.09
C ASN A 10 -6.08 -7.14 -14.01
N LEU A 11 -6.76 -7.33 -15.14
CA LEU A 11 -7.18 -6.23 -16.01
C LEU A 11 -8.25 -5.38 -15.31
N THR A 12 -8.16 -4.08 -15.55
CA THR A 12 -9.12 -3.11 -15.01
C THR A 12 -9.46 -2.10 -16.10
N MET A 13 -10.73 -1.78 -16.26
CA MET A 13 -11.14 -0.70 -17.14
C MET A 13 -11.17 0.62 -16.39
N LEU A 14 -10.38 1.58 -16.86
CA LEU A 14 -10.45 2.98 -16.45
C LEU A 14 -11.43 3.70 -17.35
N VAL A 15 -12.44 4.34 -16.76
CA VAL A 15 -13.39 5.17 -17.49
C VAL A 15 -13.25 6.62 -17.04
N LEU A 16 -12.83 7.48 -17.96
CA LEU A 16 -12.76 8.92 -17.73
C LEU A 16 -14.07 9.56 -18.20
N MET A 17 -14.78 10.18 -17.27
CA MET A 17 -16.00 10.92 -17.56
C MET A 17 -15.66 12.38 -17.84
N ASN A 18 -15.84 12.82 -19.09
CA ASN A 18 -15.60 14.19 -19.49
C ASN A 18 -16.82 15.08 -19.19
N ALA A 19 -16.58 16.37 -19.03
CA ALA A 19 -17.64 17.35 -18.75
C ALA A 19 -18.69 17.46 -19.87
N ASP A 20 -18.34 17.09 -21.09
CA ASP A 20 -19.23 17.04 -22.26
C ASP A 20 -20.05 15.73 -22.36
N GLY A 21 -19.93 14.85 -21.37
CA GLY A 21 -20.61 13.56 -21.31
C GLY A 21 -19.91 12.42 -22.07
N ARG A 22 -18.76 12.69 -22.71
CA ARG A 22 -17.98 11.66 -23.39
C ARG A 22 -17.29 10.75 -22.37
N LEU A 23 -17.27 9.45 -22.66
CA LEU A 23 -16.56 8.44 -21.88
C LEU A 23 -15.32 8.00 -22.65
N ASP A 24 -14.13 8.30 -22.12
CA ASP A 24 -12.88 7.73 -22.62
C ASP A 24 -12.58 6.44 -21.83
N LYS A 25 -12.27 5.36 -22.53
CA LYS A 25 -12.11 4.02 -21.97
C LYS A 25 -10.68 3.54 -22.20
N GLU A 26 -10.03 3.03 -21.15
CA GLU A 26 -8.68 2.51 -21.22
C GLU A 26 -8.58 1.22 -20.40
N ILE A 27 -7.96 0.18 -20.96
CA ILE A 27 -7.67 -1.05 -20.21
C ILE A 27 -6.32 -0.90 -19.53
N VAL A 28 -6.35 -0.89 -18.20
CA VAL A 28 -5.14 -0.90 -17.38
C VAL A 28 -4.67 -2.34 -17.22
N ALA A 29 -3.52 -2.66 -17.82
CA ALA A 29 -2.91 -4.00 -17.83
C ALA A 29 -1.56 -4.04 -17.09
N SER A 30 -1.29 -3.05 -16.23
CA SER A 30 -0.01 -2.91 -15.52
C SER A 30 0.08 -3.70 -14.22
N ILE A 31 -1.01 -4.34 -13.78
CA ILE A 31 -1.04 -5.13 -12.53
C ILE A 31 -0.69 -6.57 -12.87
N SER A 32 0.51 -7.01 -12.51
CA SER A 32 0.97 -8.37 -12.80
C SER A 32 0.54 -9.39 -11.75
N GLU A 33 0.49 -9.01 -10.48
CA GLU A 33 0.17 -9.90 -9.37
C GLU A 33 -0.74 -9.21 -8.36
N GLY A 34 -1.62 -9.98 -7.74
CA GLY A 34 -2.43 -9.59 -6.62
C GLY A 34 -2.11 -10.41 -5.39
N LEU A 35 -1.56 -9.78 -4.36
CA LEU A 35 -1.06 -10.44 -3.16
C LEU A 35 -1.68 -9.86 -1.89
N LYS A 36 -1.92 -10.71 -0.88
CA LYS A 36 -2.30 -10.25 0.46
C LYS A 36 -1.09 -9.72 1.21
N GLY A 37 -1.23 -8.55 1.83
CA GLY A 37 -0.29 -8.02 2.81
C GLY A 37 -0.46 -8.63 4.20
N ASP A 38 -1.04 -9.80 4.31
CA ASP A 38 -1.27 -10.50 5.57
C ASP A 38 -0.11 -11.45 5.87
N SER A 39 0.63 -11.16 6.93
CA SER A 39 1.79 -11.96 7.34
C SER A 39 1.46 -13.38 7.79
N SER A 40 0.18 -13.68 8.04
CA SER A 40 -0.31 -15.03 8.33
C SER A 40 -0.53 -15.87 7.07
N ASP A 41 -0.65 -15.25 5.90
CA ASP A 41 -0.71 -15.93 4.61
C ASP A 41 0.72 -16.22 4.11
N GLY A 42 1.20 -17.42 4.39
CA GLY A 42 2.58 -17.81 4.12
C GLY A 42 2.99 -17.72 2.65
N THR A 43 2.05 -17.90 1.71
CA THR A 43 2.32 -17.88 0.26
C THR A 43 2.48 -16.46 -0.25
N ASP A 44 1.45 -15.65 -0.10
CA ASP A 44 1.42 -14.27 -0.60
C ASP A 44 2.46 -13.39 0.10
N TYR A 45 2.61 -13.55 1.40
CA TYR A 45 3.57 -12.76 2.16
C TYR A 45 5.03 -13.15 1.83
N SER A 46 5.31 -14.43 1.56
CA SER A 46 6.62 -14.87 1.07
C SER A 46 6.93 -14.26 -0.29
N ARG A 47 5.93 -14.19 -1.17
CA ARG A 47 6.08 -13.54 -2.48
C ARG A 47 6.35 -12.04 -2.34
N LEU A 48 5.66 -11.34 -1.42
CA LEU A 48 5.95 -9.94 -1.12
C LEU A 48 7.40 -9.74 -0.65
N LYS A 49 7.91 -10.60 0.23
CA LYS A 49 9.32 -10.56 0.66
C LYS A 49 10.28 -10.73 -0.52
N GLU A 50 9.99 -11.67 -1.44
CA GLU A 50 10.79 -11.84 -2.66
C GLU A 50 10.81 -10.56 -3.51
N ILE A 51 9.65 -9.92 -3.70
CA ILE A 51 9.55 -8.68 -4.47
C ILE A 51 10.40 -7.57 -3.82
N PHE A 52 10.32 -7.42 -2.49
CA PHE A 52 11.10 -6.40 -1.77
C PHE A 52 12.61 -6.63 -1.82
N ARG A 53 13.06 -7.86 -1.97
CA ARG A 53 14.49 -8.22 -2.13
C ARG A 53 15.02 -7.96 -3.55
N LYS A 54 14.14 -7.72 -4.55
CA LYS A 54 14.57 -7.50 -5.93
C LYS A 54 15.20 -6.11 -6.11
N PRO A 55 16.38 -6.00 -6.75
CA PRO A 55 16.98 -4.70 -7.08
C PRO A 55 16.12 -3.86 -8.03
N SER A 56 15.30 -4.50 -8.85
CA SER A 56 14.41 -3.82 -9.82
C SER A 56 13.21 -3.11 -9.19
N LEU A 57 12.88 -3.38 -7.91
CA LEU A 57 11.85 -2.64 -7.20
C LEU A 57 12.37 -1.23 -6.87
N GLN A 58 11.76 -0.21 -7.45
CA GLN A 58 12.18 1.19 -7.31
C GLN A 58 11.25 2.03 -6.45
N MET A 59 9.97 1.66 -6.40
CA MET A 59 8.94 2.42 -5.68
C MET A 59 7.85 1.51 -5.12
N ILE A 60 7.35 1.87 -3.96
CA ILE A 60 6.09 1.36 -3.41
C ILE A 60 5.18 2.54 -3.10
N SER A 61 3.88 2.37 -3.25
CA SER A 61 2.90 3.41 -2.97
C SER A 61 1.75 2.91 -2.10
N PHE A 62 1.12 3.83 -1.37
CA PHE A 62 0.04 3.56 -0.42
C PHE A 62 -1.17 4.45 -0.67
N THR A 63 -2.35 3.85 -0.57
CA THR A 63 -3.65 4.53 -0.47
C THR A 63 -4.42 3.87 0.68
N ILE A 64 -4.12 4.26 1.91
CA ILE A 64 -4.63 3.62 3.13
C ILE A 64 -5.44 4.56 4.02
N THR A 65 -5.65 5.79 3.55
CA THR A 65 -6.23 6.92 4.29
C THR A 65 -5.37 7.39 5.47
N GLU A 66 -5.57 8.62 5.93
CA GLU A 66 -4.76 9.20 7.01
C GLU A 66 -4.75 8.34 8.29
N LYS A 67 -5.85 7.66 8.58
CA LYS A 67 -5.95 6.77 9.75
C LYS A 67 -5.01 5.56 9.67
N GLY A 68 -4.66 5.11 8.48
CA GLY A 68 -3.78 3.96 8.27
C GLY A 68 -2.34 4.18 8.72
N TYR A 69 -1.92 5.44 8.86
CA TYR A 69 -0.58 5.80 9.36
C TYR A 69 -0.52 5.87 10.89
N ALA A 70 -1.65 6.02 11.57
CA ALA A 70 -1.69 6.22 13.01
C ALA A 70 -1.27 4.95 13.76
N LEU A 71 -0.30 5.09 14.66
CA LEU A 71 0.19 4.00 15.53
C LEU A 71 -0.42 4.06 16.94
N LYS A 72 -0.93 5.24 17.34
CA LYS A 72 -1.40 5.53 18.70
C LYS A 72 -2.80 6.11 18.66
N ASN A 73 -3.52 5.89 19.75
CA ASN A 73 -4.81 6.51 20.01
C ASN A 73 -4.63 7.98 20.51
N LEU A 74 -5.74 8.64 20.79
CA LEU A 74 -5.74 10.04 21.26
C LEU A 74 -5.07 10.21 22.65
N ASP A 75 -5.01 9.15 23.45
CA ASP A 75 -4.36 9.15 24.76
C ASP A 75 -2.85 8.91 24.66
N GLY A 76 -2.31 8.73 23.46
CA GLY A 76 -0.90 8.49 23.21
C GLY A 76 -0.45 7.02 23.39
N ALA A 77 -1.37 6.12 23.70
CA ALA A 77 -1.08 4.70 23.79
C ALA A 77 -1.08 4.03 22.41
N TYR A 78 -0.16 3.08 22.18
CA TYR A 78 -0.17 2.28 20.96
C TYR A 78 -1.48 1.50 20.81
N PHE A 79 -1.99 1.39 19.58
CA PHE A 79 -3.09 0.46 19.31
C PHE A 79 -2.66 -0.97 19.67
N PRO A 80 -3.57 -1.82 20.18
CA PRO A 80 -3.22 -3.17 20.61
C PRO A 80 -2.47 -3.99 19.56
N VAL A 81 -2.86 -3.88 18.29
CA VAL A 81 -2.16 -4.55 17.18
C VAL A 81 -0.74 -4.04 17.00
N VAL A 82 -0.51 -2.72 17.12
CA VAL A 82 0.82 -2.12 17.01
C VAL A 82 1.71 -2.52 18.19
N ALA A 83 1.17 -2.49 19.41
CA ALA A 83 1.88 -2.93 20.60
C ALA A 83 2.33 -4.40 20.48
N GLN A 84 1.47 -5.26 19.94
CA GLN A 84 1.79 -6.65 19.67
C GLN A 84 2.89 -6.79 18.60
N ASP A 85 2.80 -6.02 17.50
CA ASP A 85 3.80 -6.01 16.44
C ASP A 85 5.17 -5.52 16.94
N ILE A 86 5.19 -4.51 17.81
CA ILE A 86 6.42 -4.02 18.46
C ILE A 86 7.06 -5.14 19.30
N GLN A 87 6.25 -5.87 20.06
CA GLN A 87 6.73 -6.96 20.92
C GLN A 87 7.25 -8.16 20.11
N ASN A 88 6.55 -8.51 19.01
CA ASN A 88 6.86 -9.70 18.21
C ASN A 88 7.96 -9.44 17.16
N GLY A 89 8.28 -8.18 16.87
CA GLY A 89 9.27 -7.83 15.86
C GLY A 89 8.80 -8.05 14.42
N PRO A 90 9.74 -8.07 13.46
CA PRO A 90 9.42 -8.09 12.03
C PRO A 90 8.90 -9.45 11.51
N GLY A 91 8.76 -10.46 12.36
CA GLY A 91 8.40 -11.83 11.93
C GLY A 91 6.99 -11.95 11.38
N GLN A 92 5.98 -11.45 12.13
CA GLN A 92 4.57 -11.56 11.80
C GLN A 92 3.81 -10.25 12.08
N PRO A 93 4.16 -9.15 11.40
CA PRO A 93 3.49 -7.86 11.58
C PRO A 93 2.05 -7.90 11.04
N ARG A 94 1.15 -7.16 11.67
CA ARG A 94 -0.26 -7.09 11.30
C ARG A 94 -0.73 -5.68 10.95
N HIS A 95 -0.21 -4.66 11.61
CA HIS A 95 -0.51 -3.27 11.28
C HIS A 95 0.19 -2.86 9.98
N ALA A 96 -0.46 -2.05 9.13
CA ALA A 96 0.09 -1.68 7.83
C ALA A 96 1.52 -1.11 7.91
N MET A 97 1.78 -0.20 8.85
CA MET A 97 3.12 0.39 9.02
C MET A 97 4.15 -0.62 9.52
N SER A 98 3.74 -1.57 10.36
CA SER A 98 4.60 -2.68 10.80
C SER A 98 4.93 -3.64 9.66
N VAL A 99 3.95 -3.92 8.78
CA VAL A 99 4.15 -4.72 7.56
C VAL A 99 5.16 -4.04 6.64
N VAL A 100 5.01 -2.73 6.41
CA VAL A 100 5.94 -1.95 5.60
C VAL A 100 7.35 -1.97 6.20
N ALA A 101 7.49 -1.72 7.51
CA ALA A 101 8.78 -1.76 8.20
C ALA A 101 9.44 -3.15 8.09
N ALA A 102 8.67 -4.24 8.22
CA ALA A 102 9.18 -5.60 8.09
C ALA A 102 9.63 -5.92 6.65
N LEU A 103 8.89 -5.48 5.64
CA LEU A 103 9.28 -5.65 4.24
C LEU A 103 10.51 -4.80 3.88
N LEU A 104 10.64 -3.60 4.42
CA LEU A 104 11.85 -2.78 4.30
C LEU A 104 13.04 -3.43 5.02
N TYR A 105 12.83 -4.12 6.13
CA TYR A 105 13.86 -4.91 6.80
C TYR A 105 14.34 -6.07 5.93
N GLU A 106 13.45 -6.76 5.22
CA GLU A 106 13.83 -7.77 4.22
C GLU A 106 14.69 -7.16 3.09
N ARG A 107 14.35 -5.94 2.65
CA ARG A 107 15.12 -5.22 1.63
C ARG A 107 16.49 -4.79 2.15
N PHE A 108 16.57 -4.32 3.40
CA PHE A 108 17.82 -4.00 4.07
C PHE A 108 18.74 -5.23 4.11
N LYS A 109 18.24 -6.38 4.56
CA LYS A 109 19.00 -7.64 4.58
C LYS A 109 19.45 -8.12 3.18
N ALA A 110 18.74 -7.75 2.15
CA ALA A 110 19.10 -8.06 0.76
C ALA A 110 20.18 -7.14 0.17
N GLY A 111 20.79 -6.26 0.97
CA GLY A 111 21.89 -5.39 0.56
C GLY A 111 21.58 -3.90 0.65
N ALA A 112 20.62 -3.51 1.50
CA ALA A 112 20.25 -2.10 1.74
C ALA A 112 19.94 -1.36 0.42
N LEU A 113 19.16 -1.99 -0.45
CA LEU A 113 18.84 -1.50 -1.79
C LEU A 113 17.94 -0.25 -1.71
N PRO A 114 18.15 0.78 -2.56
CA PRO A 114 17.38 2.01 -2.51
C PRO A 114 15.90 1.80 -2.91
N LEU A 115 15.00 2.58 -2.30
CA LEU A 115 13.55 2.51 -2.56
C LEU A 115 12.87 3.86 -2.29
N ALA A 116 11.95 4.27 -3.16
CA ALA A 116 11.00 5.33 -2.86
C ALA A 116 9.73 4.75 -2.21
N VAL A 117 9.32 5.31 -1.08
CA VAL A 117 8.15 4.91 -0.29
C VAL A 117 7.16 6.06 -0.30
N VAL A 118 6.10 5.97 -1.10
CA VAL A 118 5.24 7.09 -1.49
C VAL A 118 3.84 6.95 -0.90
N SER A 119 3.41 7.92 -0.12
CA SER A 119 2.01 8.06 0.24
C SER A 119 1.23 8.71 -0.91
N MET A 120 0.14 8.09 -1.34
CA MET A 120 -0.79 8.61 -2.34
C MET A 120 -2.12 9.04 -1.69
N ASP A 121 -2.11 9.31 -0.39
CA ASP A 121 -3.27 9.79 0.35
C ASP A 121 -3.30 11.32 0.41
N ASN A 122 -4.50 11.89 0.27
CA ASN A 122 -4.70 13.34 0.37
C ASN A 122 -4.68 13.79 1.84
N CYS A 123 -3.50 13.94 2.37
CA CYS A 123 -3.27 14.53 3.68
C CYS A 123 -1.99 15.36 3.69
N SER A 124 -1.97 16.40 4.53
CA SER A 124 -0.83 17.29 4.66
C SER A 124 0.40 16.53 5.13
N HIS A 125 1.57 16.81 4.51
CA HIS A 125 2.85 16.18 4.84
C HIS A 125 2.80 14.63 4.81
N ASN A 126 2.14 14.08 3.81
CA ASN A 126 1.87 12.65 3.71
C ASN A 126 3.13 11.77 3.75
N GLY A 127 4.21 12.17 3.08
CA GLY A 127 5.50 11.47 3.13
C GLY A 127 6.13 11.47 4.51
N GLU A 128 6.09 12.61 5.23
CA GLU A 128 6.59 12.72 6.60
C GLU A 128 5.80 11.86 7.59
N LYS A 129 4.47 11.84 7.47
CA LYS A 129 3.61 10.95 8.28
C LYS A 129 3.96 9.47 8.07
N LEU A 130 4.14 9.07 6.81
CA LEU A 130 4.53 7.71 6.46
C LEU A 130 5.91 7.38 7.04
N GLN A 131 6.91 8.23 6.81
CA GLN A 131 8.26 8.06 7.35
C GLN A 131 8.27 7.94 8.88
N SER A 132 7.61 8.89 9.57
CA SER A 132 7.55 8.92 11.03
C SER A 132 6.96 7.64 11.60
N SER A 133 5.91 7.10 10.97
CA SER A 133 5.25 5.88 11.43
C SER A 133 6.11 4.64 11.21
N VAL A 134 6.74 4.50 10.04
CA VAL A 134 7.66 3.39 9.76
C VAL A 134 8.87 3.44 10.68
N LEU A 135 9.48 4.61 10.84
CA LEU A 135 10.62 4.82 11.74
C LEU A 135 10.28 4.54 13.20
N ALA A 136 9.08 4.94 13.66
CA ALA A 136 8.66 4.68 15.03
C ALA A 136 8.62 3.18 15.33
N VAL A 137 8.06 2.36 14.42
CA VAL A 137 8.06 0.90 14.57
C VAL A 137 9.49 0.34 14.55
N ALA A 138 10.31 0.74 13.60
CA ALA A 138 11.70 0.26 13.48
C ALA A 138 12.55 0.61 14.72
N LYS A 139 12.38 1.82 15.27
CA LYS A 139 13.09 2.26 16.50
C LYS A 139 12.64 1.48 17.73
N GLU A 140 11.36 1.13 17.85
CA GLU A 140 10.90 0.27 18.94
C GLU A 140 11.48 -1.15 18.82
N TRP A 141 11.54 -1.71 17.60
CA TRP A 141 12.18 -2.99 17.36
C TRP A 141 13.69 -2.96 17.69
N GLN A 142 14.37 -1.87 17.33
CA GLN A 142 15.78 -1.66 17.67
C GLN A 142 15.99 -1.61 19.19
N LYS A 143 15.19 -0.85 19.92
CA LYS A 143 15.24 -0.77 21.39
C LYS A 143 15.04 -2.13 22.05
N ALA A 144 14.20 -2.98 21.46
CA ALA A 144 13.95 -4.34 21.93
C ALA A 144 15.05 -5.34 21.48
N GLY A 145 16.05 -4.91 20.71
CA GLY A 145 17.11 -5.78 20.17
C GLY A 145 16.64 -6.75 19.09
N LEU A 146 15.51 -6.44 18.43
CA LEU A 146 14.90 -7.30 17.40
C LEU A 146 15.40 -6.97 15.99
N VAL A 147 15.98 -5.80 15.78
CA VAL A 147 16.65 -5.37 14.55
C VAL A 147 17.93 -4.59 14.88
N GLU A 148 18.84 -4.55 13.92
CA GLU A 148 20.13 -3.86 14.04
C GLU A 148 19.97 -2.32 13.93
N ALA A 149 20.89 -1.57 14.53
CA ALA A 149 20.91 -0.10 14.45
C ALA A 149 21.09 0.39 13.00
N GLU A 150 21.82 -0.35 12.19
CA GLU A 150 22.07 -0.08 10.78
C GLU A 150 20.78 -0.12 9.94
N PHE A 151 19.76 -0.87 10.36
CA PHE A 151 18.46 -0.85 9.70
C PHE A 151 17.76 0.49 9.91
N VAL A 152 17.79 1.04 11.13
CA VAL A 152 17.21 2.37 11.39
C VAL A 152 17.97 3.44 10.62
N ALA A 153 19.30 3.38 10.60
CA ALA A 153 20.13 4.28 9.82
C ALA A 153 19.82 4.19 8.30
N TYR A 154 19.59 2.99 7.77
CA TYR A 154 19.14 2.80 6.38
C TYR A 154 17.80 3.50 6.09
N LEU A 155 16.83 3.46 7.02
CA LEU A 155 15.54 4.13 6.86
C LEU A 155 15.64 5.66 6.99
N GLU A 156 16.64 6.17 7.70
CA GLU A 156 16.89 7.60 7.90
C GLU A 156 17.76 8.21 6.77
N ASP A 157 18.44 7.40 6.00
CA ASP A 157 19.25 7.84 4.85
C ASP A 157 18.35 8.04 3.62
N GLU A 158 18.04 9.30 3.30
CA GLU A 158 17.20 9.67 2.15
C GLU A 158 17.76 9.21 0.80
N THR A 159 19.07 8.94 0.70
CA THR A 159 19.68 8.36 -0.51
C THR A 159 19.37 6.88 -0.67
N LYS A 160 18.92 6.22 0.40
CA LYS A 160 18.54 4.82 0.46
C LYS A 160 17.02 4.66 0.48
N VAL A 161 16.35 5.27 1.44
CA VAL A 161 14.88 5.21 1.54
C VAL A 161 14.30 6.62 1.53
N ALA A 162 13.75 6.99 0.40
CA ALA A 162 13.12 8.29 0.25
C ALA A 162 11.62 8.21 0.57
N PHE A 163 11.10 9.21 1.28
CA PHE A 163 9.68 9.39 1.56
C PHE A 163 9.17 10.72 0.97
N PRO A 164 9.08 10.81 -0.36
CA PRO A 164 8.70 12.05 -1.02
C PRO A 164 7.26 12.44 -0.66
N TRP A 165 7.02 13.75 -0.56
CA TRP A 165 5.66 14.26 -0.47
C TRP A 165 5.00 14.18 -1.83
N SER A 166 3.75 13.80 -1.86
CA SER A 166 2.93 13.81 -3.05
C SER A 166 1.72 14.74 -2.88
N MET A 167 1.28 15.33 -3.96
CA MET A 167 0.05 16.10 -4.00
C MET A 167 -1.01 15.29 -4.73
N ILE A 168 -2.06 14.92 -3.98
CA ILE A 168 -3.17 14.10 -4.49
C ILE A 168 -4.45 14.95 -4.43
N ASP A 169 -4.97 15.30 -5.59
CA ASP A 169 -6.17 16.14 -5.74
C ASP A 169 -7.32 15.46 -6.50
N LYS A 170 -7.07 14.28 -7.07
CA LYS A 170 -8.09 13.50 -7.76
C LYS A 170 -8.72 12.49 -6.84
N ILE A 171 -10.04 12.38 -6.94
CA ILE A 171 -10.82 11.34 -6.27
C ILE A 171 -11.41 10.39 -7.32
N THR A 172 -11.49 9.12 -7.00
CA THR A 172 -12.25 8.15 -7.79
C THR A 172 -13.65 8.08 -7.18
N PRO A 173 -14.69 8.59 -7.86
CA PRO A 173 -16.04 8.51 -7.36
C PRO A 173 -16.53 7.05 -7.37
N ARG A 174 -17.61 6.78 -6.62
CA ARG A 174 -18.28 5.48 -6.74
C ARG A 174 -18.78 5.30 -8.17
N PRO A 175 -18.71 4.07 -8.73
CA PRO A 175 -19.24 3.78 -10.04
C PRO A 175 -20.70 4.20 -10.15
N ALA A 176 -21.02 5.04 -11.13
CA ALA A 176 -22.40 5.40 -11.42
C ALA A 176 -23.03 4.30 -12.26
N GLY A 177 -24.27 3.89 -11.91
CA GLY A 177 -25.00 2.88 -12.69
C GLY A 177 -25.19 3.26 -14.16
N GLN A 178 -25.22 4.55 -14.47
CA GLN A 178 -25.24 5.07 -15.85
C GLN A 178 -23.97 4.71 -16.65
N VAL A 179 -22.82 4.65 -16.00
CA VAL A 179 -21.56 4.27 -16.66
C VAL A 179 -21.59 2.77 -16.99
N GLN A 180 -22.05 1.94 -16.05
CA GLN A 180 -22.21 0.51 -16.31
C GLN A 180 -23.16 0.28 -17.51
N ALA A 181 -24.33 0.90 -17.51
CA ALA A 181 -25.29 0.78 -18.61
C ALA A 181 -24.68 1.20 -19.96
N ALA A 182 -23.97 2.34 -20.01
CA ALA A 182 -23.31 2.81 -21.22
C ALA A 182 -22.19 1.88 -21.71
N LEU A 183 -21.49 1.18 -20.80
CA LEU A 183 -20.48 0.18 -21.15
C LEU A 183 -21.14 -1.07 -21.73
N GLU A 184 -22.23 -1.56 -21.11
CA GLU A 184 -23.02 -2.70 -21.58
C GLU A 184 -23.66 -2.44 -22.94
N GLU A 185 -24.23 -1.25 -23.15
CA GLU A 185 -24.76 -0.82 -24.46
C GLU A 185 -23.66 -0.78 -25.55
N SER A 186 -22.43 -0.51 -25.19
CA SER A 186 -21.29 -0.55 -26.11
C SER A 186 -20.72 -1.95 -26.36
N GLY A 187 -21.38 -3.01 -25.86
CA GLY A 187 -21.03 -4.40 -26.08
C GLY A 187 -19.98 -4.96 -25.13
N LEU A 188 -19.66 -4.25 -24.04
CA LEU A 188 -18.77 -4.73 -23.01
C LEU A 188 -19.57 -5.54 -21.99
N THR A 189 -19.11 -6.75 -21.65
CA THR A 189 -19.73 -7.64 -20.66
C THR A 189 -18.97 -7.59 -19.34
N ASP A 190 -19.58 -8.07 -18.26
CA ASP A 190 -18.97 -8.18 -16.92
C ASP A 190 -18.48 -6.84 -16.32
N MET A 191 -19.18 -5.74 -16.64
CA MET A 191 -18.83 -4.39 -16.18
C MET A 191 -19.45 -4.05 -14.82
N ALA A 192 -19.83 -5.05 -14.03
CA ALA A 192 -20.36 -4.82 -12.69
C ALA A 192 -19.27 -4.25 -11.77
N PRO A 193 -19.60 -3.23 -10.95
CA PRO A 193 -18.65 -2.69 -9.98
C PRO A 193 -18.17 -3.74 -9.00
N ILE A 194 -16.89 -3.72 -8.66
CA ILE A 194 -16.35 -4.56 -7.60
C ILE A 194 -16.77 -3.96 -6.25
N ILE A 195 -17.72 -4.61 -5.60
CA ILE A 195 -18.26 -4.16 -4.31
C ILE A 195 -17.64 -5.00 -3.20
N THR A 196 -17.07 -4.35 -2.21
CA THR A 196 -16.56 -4.98 -0.99
C THR A 196 -17.44 -4.61 0.20
N SER A 197 -17.27 -5.30 1.32
CA SER A 197 -18.00 -4.98 2.55
C SER A 197 -17.75 -3.56 3.10
N ARG A 198 -16.69 -2.89 2.62
CA ARG A 198 -16.28 -1.56 3.09
C ARG A 198 -16.25 -0.50 2.00
N ASN A 199 -15.88 -0.87 0.77
CA ASN A 199 -15.72 0.05 -0.34
C ASN A 199 -16.22 -0.55 -1.65
N THR A 200 -16.57 0.32 -2.61
CA THR A 200 -16.89 -0.06 -3.97
C THR A 200 -15.77 0.43 -4.88
N TYR A 201 -15.25 -0.46 -5.73
CA TYR A 201 -14.22 -0.14 -6.73
C TYR A 201 -14.72 -0.53 -8.11
N ILE A 202 -14.26 0.15 -9.13
CA ILE A 202 -14.41 -0.24 -10.54
C ILE A 202 -13.10 -0.76 -11.05
#